data_39730229a6576725b4cd0c857079e3cf
#
_entry.id   39730229a6576725b4cd0c857079e3cf
#
_cell.length_a   1.000
_cell.length_b   1.000
_cell.length_c   1.000
_cell.angle_alpha   90.00
_cell.angle_beta   90.00
_cell.angle_gamma   90.00
#
_symmetry.space_group_name_H-M   'P 1'
#
loop_
_entity.id
_entity.type
_entity.pdbx_description
1 polymer ?
#
loop_
_entity_poly.entity_id
_entity_poly.type
_entity_poly.pdbx_seq_one_letter_code
_entity_poly.pdbx_strand_id
1 'polypeptide(L)'
;MLSKCNTYRYKLTRSWDRTKGYVLFIMLNPSTADDRENDLTTIRCINFAKHWGYGGIMIGNLYPFRAKRPKDLNKWLKTSRKSSLIAMDHNYSDVGDMAYQADFVVCAWGCNHPGVPDWIEELGVPLHYLELCKDGITPKHPLGNLSKDLNPYRMNPDRFPTSTSLREYKLNTNK
;
A
#
# COMPACT_ATOMS: atom_id res chain seq x y z
N MET A 1 -12.09 3.87 6.94
CA MET A 1 -12.92 5.10 6.89
C MET A 1 -13.21 5.43 5.44
N LEU A 2 -14.49 5.59 5.11
CA LEU A 2 -14.96 5.99 3.78
C LEU A 2 -15.25 7.49 3.75
N SER A 3 -15.08 8.12 2.58
CA SER A 3 -15.60 9.46 2.35
C SER A 3 -17.14 9.46 2.35
N LYS A 4 -17.77 10.61 2.63
CA LYS A 4 -19.26 10.75 2.61
C LYS A 4 -19.89 10.35 1.27
N CYS A 5 -19.17 10.53 0.15
CA CYS A 5 -19.64 10.17 -1.20
C CYS A 5 -19.27 8.72 -1.61
N ASN A 6 -18.67 7.91 -0.74
CA ASN A 6 -18.20 6.56 -1.01
C ASN A 6 -17.21 6.42 -2.18
N THR A 7 -16.68 7.52 -2.70
CA THR A 7 -15.72 7.55 -3.81
C THR A 7 -14.30 7.19 -3.35
N TYR A 8 -13.97 7.55 -2.10
CA TYR A 8 -12.65 7.36 -1.52
C TYR A 8 -12.72 6.47 -0.29
N ARG A 9 -11.71 5.64 -0.08
CA ARG A 9 -11.48 4.90 1.16
C ARG A 9 -10.04 5.13 1.62
N TYR A 10 -9.91 5.79 2.77
CA TYR A 10 -8.63 6.18 3.34
C TYR A 10 -8.04 5.09 4.24
N LYS A 11 -8.89 4.43 5.04
CA LYS A 11 -8.47 3.43 6.02
C LYS A 11 -9.45 2.26 6.10
N LEU A 12 -8.90 1.05 6.20
CA LEU A 12 -9.62 -0.16 6.61
C LEU A 12 -8.88 -0.79 7.78
N THR A 13 -9.59 -1.18 8.84
CA THR A 13 -9.00 -1.83 10.02
C THR A 13 -9.75 -3.12 10.32
N ARG A 14 -9.00 -4.17 10.68
CA ARG A 14 -9.52 -5.41 11.23
C ARG A 14 -8.72 -5.77 12.48
N SER A 15 -9.39 -6.08 13.58
CA SER A 15 -8.76 -6.42 14.85
C SER A 15 -9.40 -7.69 15.39
N TRP A 16 -8.59 -8.61 15.86
CA TRP A 16 -9.00 -9.88 16.50
C TRP A 16 -8.36 -10.07 17.87
N ASP A 17 -7.24 -9.40 18.17
CA ASP A 17 -6.57 -9.41 19.47
C ASP A 17 -5.92 -8.04 19.72
N ARG A 18 -6.55 -7.22 20.56
CA ARG A 18 -6.08 -5.86 20.85
C ARG A 18 -4.85 -5.82 21.76
N THR A 19 -4.45 -6.95 22.34
CA THR A 19 -3.24 -7.04 23.18
C THR A 19 -1.97 -7.20 22.35
N LYS A 20 -2.13 -7.54 21.07
CA LYS A 20 -1.04 -7.66 20.08
C LYS A 20 -1.10 -6.51 19.08
N GLY A 21 0.03 -6.10 18.59
CA GLY A 21 0.15 -4.99 17.67
C GLY A 21 -0.54 -5.14 16.32
N TYR A 22 -0.39 -4.14 15.47
CA TYR A 22 -1.02 -4.05 14.15
C TYR A 22 0.01 -4.03 13.03
N VAL A 23 -0.34 -4.70 11.92
CA VAL A 23 0.38 -4.58 10.65
C VAL A 23 -0.35 -3.60 9.73
N LEU A 24 0.36 -2.59 9.23
CA LEU A 24 -0.13 -1.77 8.13
C LEU A 24 0.28 -2.38 6.80
N PHE A 25 -0.66 -2.64 5.91
CA PHE A 25 -0.42 -2.93 4.50
C PHE A 25 -0.71 -1.69 3.66
N ILE A 26 0.29 -1.22 2.90
CA ILE A 26 0.13 -0.11 1.93
C ILE A 26 -0.02 -0.71 0.54
N MET A 27 -1.22 -0.62 -0.03
CA MET A 27 -1.57 -1.19 -1.33
C MET A 27 -1.79 -0.10 -2.39
N LEU A 28 -2.20 -0.46 -3.60
CA LEU A 28 -2.34 0.50 -4.70
C LEU A 28 -3.56 1.42 -4.53
N ASN A 29 -4.73 0.82 -4.50
CA ASN A 29 -6.01 1.52 -4.36
C ASN A 29 -7.08 0.60 -3.76
N PRO A 30 -8.10 1.14 -3.09
CA PRO A 30 -9.17 0.33 -2.53
C PRO A 30 -10.00 -0.34 -3.62
N SER A 31 -10.38 -1.61 -3.38
CA SER A 31 -11.43 -2.26 -4.16
C SER A 31 -12.79 -1.59 -3.88
N THR A 32 -13.77 -1.87 -4.73
CA THR A 32 -15.16 -1.44 -4.47
C THR A 32 -15.92 -2.39 -3.56
N ALA A 33 -15.26 -3.47 -3.06
CA ALA A 33 -15.84 -4.39 -2.10
C ALA A 33 -16.36 -3.65 -0.86
N ASP A 34 -17.42 -4.17 -0.27
CA ASP A 34 -18.09 -3.56 0.88
C ASP A 34 -17.14 -3.61 2.12
N ASP A 35 -17.25 -2.58 2.98
CA ASP A 35 -16.48 -2.54 4.23
C ASP A 35 -16.91 -3.61 5.24
N ARG A 36 -18.05 -4.27 5.01
CA ARG A 36 -18.60 -5.32 5.87
C ARG A 36 -18.02 -6.69 5.59
N GLU A 37 -17.62 -6.97 4.36
CA GLU A 37 -17.06 -8.26 3.96
C GLU A 37 -15.57 -8.13 3.62
N ASN A 38 -14.81 -9.15 4.03
CA ASN A 38 -13.39 -9.22 3.68
C ASN A 38 -13.26 -9.79 2.26
N ASP A 39 -12.66 -9.02 1.36
CA ASP A 39 -12.24 -9.55 0.06
C ASP A 39 -11.02 -10.50 0.22
N LEU A 40 -10.67 -11.20 -0.85
CA LEU A 40 -9.54 -12.14 -0.85
C LEU A 40 -8.22 -11.47 -0.43
N THR A 41 -8.02 -10.20 -0.77
CA THR A 41 -6.84 -9.43 -0.40
C THR A 41 -6.79 -9.21 1.10
N THR A 42 -7.90 -8.76 1.69
CA THR A 42 -8.02 -8.53 3.13
C THR A 42 -7.82 -9.83 3.90
N ILE A 43 -8.43 -10.95 3.44
CA ILE A 43 -8.24 -12.27 4.06
C ILE A 43 -6.76 -12.68 4.01
N ARG A 44 -6.08 -12.43 2.90
CA ARG A 44 -4.66 -12.76 2.76
C ARG A 44 -3.79 -11.94 3.72
N CYS A 45 -4.05 -10.65 3.85
CA CYS A 45 -3.35 -9.77 4.80
C CYS A 45 -3.59 -10.22 6.26
N ILE A 46 -4.83 -10.59 6.61
CA ILE A 46 -5.16 -11.15 7.93
C ILE A 46 -4.34 -12.42 8.21
N ASN A 47 -4.24 -13.33 7.24
CA ASN A 47 -3.50 -14.58 7.41
C ASN A 47 -2.00 -14.33 7.62
N PHE A 48 -1.39 -13.40 6.87
CA PHE A 48 -0.01 -12.99 7.09
C PHE A 48 0.19 -12.42 8.49
N ALA A 49 -0.63 -11.44 8.88
CA ALA A 49 -0.50 -10.80 10.19
C ALA A 49 -0.68 -11.80 11.35
N LYS A 50 -1.61 -12.76 11.23
CA LYS A 50 -1.78 -13.86 12.20
C LYS A 50 -0.55 -14.76 12.25
N HIS A 51 0.00 -15.14 11.09
CA HIS A 51 1.22 -15.96 11.01
C HIS A 51 2.42 -15.29 11.70
N TRP A 52 2.52 -13.96 11.58
CA TRP A 52 3.57 -13.17 12.23
C TRP A 52 3.27 -12.82 13.69
N GLY A 53 2.14 -13.27 14.25
CA GLY A 53 1.78 -13.09 15.66
C GLY A 53 1.09 -11.77 16.01
N TYR A 54 0.69 -10.95 15.02
CA TYR A 54 -0.02 -9.69 15.24
C TYR A 54 -1.51 -9.87 15.50
N GLY A 55 -2.12 -8.90 16.18
CA GLY A 55 -3.51 -8.91 16.62
C GLY A 55 -4.48 -8.12 15.74
N GLY A 56 -3.99 -7.47 14.69
CA GLY A 56 -4.81 -6.70 13.77
C GLY A 56 -4.08 -6.29 12.51
N ILE A 57 -4.86 -5.79 11.54
CA ILE A 57 -4.33 -5.13 10.35
C ILE A 57 -4.96 -3.77 10.15
N MET A 58 -4.19 -2.89 9.57
CA MET A 58 -4.63 -1.67 8.91
C MET A 58 -4.30 -1.76 7.43
N ILE A 59 -5.16 -1.24 6.58
CA ILE A 59 -4.94 -1.15 5.13
C ILE A 59 -5.06 0.30 4.71
N GLY A 60 -3.95 0.84 4.23
CA GLY A 60 -3.83 2.09 3.52
C GLY A 60 -3.54 1.85 2.04
N ASN A 61 -3.58 2.89 1.22
CA ASN A 61 -3.33 2.78 -0.21
C ASN A 61 -2.51 3.96 -0.73
N LEU A 62 -1.81 3.76 -1.84
CA LEU A 62 -1.14 4.87 -2.55
C LEU A 62 -2.17 5.90 -3.04
N TYR A 63 -3.34 5.43 -3.46
CA TYR A 63 -4.43 6.26 -3.95
C TYR A 63 -5.72 5.92 -3.20
N PRO A 64 -6.50 6.91 -2.71
CA PRO A 64 -7.74 6.64 -1.97
C PRO A 64 -8.91 6.26 -2.87
N PHE A 65 -8.79 6.45 -4.20
CA PHE A 65 -9.87 6.26 -5.16
C PHE A 65 -10.28 4.79 -5.28
N ARG A 66 -11.56 4.50 -5.06
CA ARG A 66 -12.13 3.14 -5.15
C ARG A 66 -12.33 2.75 -6.61
N ALA A 67 -11.51 1.82 -7.11
CA ALA A 67 -11.61 1.31 -8.47
C ALA A 67 -11.42 -0.21 -8.51
N LYS A 68 -12.26 -0.90 -9.29
CA LYS A 68 -12.13 -2.35 -9.55
C LYS A 68 -11.07 -2.65 -10.61
N ARG A 69 -10.92 -1.75 -11.57
CA ARG A 69 -10.07 -1.97 -12.75
C ARG A 69 -8.95 -0.94 -12.80
N PRO A 70 -7.74 -1.34 -13.16
CA PRO A 70 -6.61 -0.42 -13.29
C PRO A 70 -6.90 0.78 -14.20
N LYS A 71 -7.68 0.56 -15.29
CA LYS A 71 -8.05 1.64 -16.20
C LYS A 71 -8.88 2.75 -15.55
N ASP A 72 -9.69 2.42 -14.55
CA ASP A 72 -10.53 3.41 -13.87
C ASP A 72 -9.66 4.28 -12.96
N LEU A 73 -8.68 3.70 -12.28
CA LEU A 73 -7.66 4.44 -11.53
C LEU A 73 -6.83 5.35 -12.46
N ASN A 74 -6.35 4.82 -13.59
CA ASN A 74 -5.58 5.58 -14.57
C ASN A 74 -6.38 6.76 -15.15
N LYS A 75 -7.68 6.58 -15.39
CA LYS A 75 -8.58 7.65 -15.81
C LYS A 75 -8.70 8.73 -14.73
N TRP A 76 -8.90 8.33 -13.48
CA TRP A 76 -9.00 9.26 -12.36
C TRP A 76 -7.69 10.06 -12.19
N LEU A 77 -6.53 9.43 -12.26
CA LEU A 77 -5.22 10.08 -12.18
C LEU A 77 -5.02 11.15 -13.29
N LYS A 78 -5.50 10.86 -14.52
CA LYS A 78 -5.42 11.79 -15.66
C LYS A 78 -6.40 12.95 -15.56
N THR A 79 -7.49 12.78 -14.84
CA THR A 79 -8.55 13.80 -14.69
C THR A 79 -8.41 14.60 -13.40
N SER A 80 -7.18 14.64 -12.80
CA SER A 80 -6.92 15.30 -11.53
C SER A 80 -7.51 16.70 -11.47
N ARG A 81 -8.46 16.86 -10.57
CA ARG A 81 -9.11 18.14 -10.25
C ARG A 81 -8.76 18.51 -8.82
N LYS A 82 -9.06 19.72 -8.41
CA LYS A 82 -8.86 20.20 -7.03
C LYS A 82 -9.37 19.18 -5.97
N SER A 83 -10.51 18.53 -6.21
CA SER A 83 -11.06 17.49 -5.32
C SER A 83 -10.17 16.25 -5.20
N SER A 84 -9.47 15.86 -6.27
CA SER A 84 -8.54 14.72 -6.25
C SER A 84 -7.28 15.05 -5.46
N LEU A 85 -6.76 16.27 -5.58
CA LEU A 85 -5.61 16.75 -4.79
C LEU A 85 -5.94 16.75 -3.31
N ILE A 86 -7.09 17.32 -2.91
CA ILE A 86 -7.56 17.29 -1.52
C ILE A 86 -7.70 15.84 -1.02
N ALA A 87 -8.25 14.94 -1.85
CA ALA A 87 -8.36 13.53 -1.45
C ALA A 87 -6.98 12.86 -1.28
N MET A 88 -5.98 13.23 -2.09
CA MET A 88 -4.60 12.75 -1.92
C MET A 88 -3.96 13.27 -0.65
N ASP A 89 -4.12 14.56 -0.32
CA ASP A 89 -3.58 15.15 0.92
C ASP A 89 -4.16 14.45 2.15
N HIS A 90 -5.48 14.24 2.19
CA HIS A 90 -6.11 13.46 3.25
C HIS A 90 -5.58 12.03 3.32
N ASN A 91 -5.34 11.40 2.16
CA ASN A 91 -4.80 10.05 2.11
C ASN A 91 -3.38 9.96 2.66
N TYR A 92 -2.52 10.91 2.34
CA TYR A 92 -1.15 10.96 2.87
C TYR A 92 -1.14 11.11 4.38
N SER A 93 -1.98 11.99 4.93
CA SER A 93 -2.16 12.15 6.37
C SER A 93 -2.65 10.86 7.03
N ASP A 94 -3.72 10.23 6.50
CA ASP A 94 -4.28 9.00 7.05
C ASP A 94 -3.29 7.82 6.98
N VAL A 95 -2.50 7.70 5.90
CA VAL A 95 -1.47 6.65 5.79
C VAL A 95 -0.31 6.92 6.74
N GLY A 96 0.10 8.18 6.91
CA GLY A 96 1.10 8.60 7.88
C GLY A 96 0.69 8.24 9.30
N ASP A 97 -0.53 8.59 9.69
CA ASP A 97 -1.09 8.25 11.01
C ASP A 97 -1.15 6.74 11.24
N MET A 98 -1.54 5.97 10.22
CA MET A 98 -1.54 4.50 10.31
C MET A 98 -0.12 3.93 10.42
N ALA A 99 0.85 4.48 9.69
CA ALA A 99 2.24 4.04 9.72
C ALA A 99 2.87 4.29 11.11
N TYR A 100 2.55 5.42 11.73
CA TYR A 100 2.99 5.73 13.08
C TYR A 100 2.33 4.83 14.15
N GLN A 101 1.07 4.44 13.96
CA GLN A 101 0.32 3.58 14.88
C GLN A 101 0.63 2.09 14.72
N ALA A 102 1.18 1.67 13.57
CA ALA A 102 1.48 0.29 13.29
C ALA A 102 2.83 -0.14 13.88
N ASP A 103 2.90 -1.36 14.40
CA ASP A 103 4.16 -1.96 14.83
C ASP A 103 4.97 -2.48 13.64
N PHE A 104 4.30 -2.68 12.49
CA PHE A 104 4.92 -3.24 11.31
C PHE A 104 4.27 -2.71 10.03
N VAL A 105 5.08 -2.23 9.07
CA VAL A 105 4.59 -1.64 7.82
C VAL A 105 5.07 -2.44 6.62
N VAL A 106 4.13 -2.90 5.79
CA VAL A 106 4.37 -3.71 4.59
C VAL A 106 3.88 -2.99 3.34
N CYS A 107 4.79 -2.68 2.45
CA CYS A 107 4.53 -2.17 1.11
C CYS A 107 4.07 -3.30 0.20
N ALA A 108 2.91 -3.16 -0.48
CA ALA A 108 2.27 -4.25 -1.19
C ALA A 108 1.33 -3.78 -2.32
N TRP A 109 1.69 -2.74 -3.07
CA TRP A 109 0.82 -2.16 -4.11
C TRP A 109 0.80 -2.94 -5.44
N GLY A 110 1.77 -3.84 -5.65
CA GLY A 110 1.78 -4.72 -6.82
C GLY A 110 2.41 -4.12 -8.07
N CYS A 111 2.70 -4.99 -9.04
CA CYS A 111 3.54 -4.69 -10.20
C CYS A 111 2.91 -3.70 -11.22
N ASN A 112 1.66 -3.31 -11.05
CA ASN A 112 0.98 -2.32 -11.90
C ASN A 112 1.37 -0.86 -11.62
N HIS A 113 2.10 -0.62 -10.53
CA HIS A 113 2.64 0.69 -10.16
C HIS A 113 4.15 0.53 -9.92
N PRO A 114 4.98 0.71 -10.95
CA PRO A 114 6.42 0.46 -10.84
C PRO A 114 7.10 1.41 -9.86
N GLY A 115 8.04 0.86 -9.10
CA GLY A 115 8.87 1.62 -8.17
C GLY A 115 8.24 1.87 -6.80
N VAL A 116 8.87 2.75 -6.05
CA VAL A 116 8.45 3.24 -4.73
C VAL A 116 8.17 4.73 -4.85
N PRO A 117 6.96 5.21 -4.52
CA PRO A 117 6.68 6.66 -4.51
C PRO A 117 7.51 7.38 -3.44
N ASP A 118 7.98 8.60 -3.75
CA ASP A 118 8.85 9.40 -2.88
C ASP A 118 8.27 9.58 -1.47
N TRP A 119 6.98 9.90 -1.38
CA TRP A 119 6.32 10.15 -0.09
C TRP A 119 6.24 8.91 0.84
N ILE A 120 6.43 7.70 0.31
CA ILE A 120 6.48 6.47 1.13
C ILE A 120 7.74 6.47 2.02
N GLU A 121 8.86 6.95 1.52
CA GLU A 121 10.10 7.08 2.30
C GLU A 121 9.99 8.17 3.37
N GLU A 122 9.22 9.22 3.09
CA GLU A 122 8.96 10.32 4.02
C GLU A 122 8.13 9.91 5.25
N LEU A 123 7.54 8.67 5.26
CA LEU A 123 6.84 8.14 6.43
C LEU A 123 7.76 7.97 7.65
N GLY A 124 9.08 7.90 7.46
CA GLY A 124 10.07 7.86 8.55
C GLY A 124 10.02 6.61 9.42
N VAL A 125 9.39 5.53 8.96
CA VAL A 125 9.25 4.25 9.66
C VAL A 125 9.93 3.12 8.89
N PRO A 126 10.35 2.02 9.55
CA PRO A 126 10.88 0.84 8.86
C PRO A 126 9.84 0.25 7.92
N LEU A 127 10.17 0.20 6.62
CA LEU A 127 9.32 -0.37 5.58
C LEU A 127 9.75 -1.79 5.24
N HIS A 128 8.78 -2.64 4.90
CA HIS A 128 9.00 -4.03 4.53
C HIS A 128 8.22 -4.37 3.25
N TYR A 129 8.54 -5.48 2.62
CA TYR A 129 7.83 -6.03 1.46
C TYR A 129 7.77 -7.56 1.55
N LEU A 130 6.80 -8.18 0.89
CA LEU A 130 6.64 -9.63 0.85
C LEU A 130 7.63 -10.25 -0.14
N GLU A 131 7.54 -9.84 -1.38
CA GLU A 131 8.45 -10.15 -2.49
C GLU A 131 8.47 -8.96 -3.46
N LEU A 132 9.43 -8.95 -4.37
CA LEU A 132 9.54 -7.95 -5.42
C LEU A 132 8.99 -8.47 -6.75
N CYS A 133 8.51 -7.56 -7.58
CA CYS A 133 8.19 -7.82 -8.98
C CYS A 133 9.47 -8.10 -9.78
N LYS A 134 9.33 -8.44 -11.06
CA LYS A 134 10.46 -8.75 -11.94
C LYS A 134 11.45 -7.58 -12.14
N ASP A 135 11.02 -6.36 -11.84
CA ASP A 135 11.88 -5.17 -11.88
C ASP A 135 12.87 -5.07 -10.71
N GLY A 136 12.73 -5.94 -9.71
CA GLY A 136 13.59 -5.99 -8.51
C GLY A 136 13.38 -4.84 -7.52
N ILE A 137 12.35 -4.00 -7.73
CA ILE A 137 12.11 -2.77 -6.96
C ILE A 137 10.67 -2.71 -6.44
N THR A 138 9.70 -3.03 -7.27
CA THR A 138 8.27 -2.87 -6.95
C THR A 138 7.77 -3.99 -6.03
N PRO A 139 7.19 -3.67 -4.86
CA PRO A 139 6.60 -4.67 -3.97
C PRO A 139 5.43 -5.41 -4.61
N LYS A 140 5.40 -6.73 -4.52
CA LYS A 140 4.29 -7.56 -4.99
C LYS A 140 3.03 -7.35 -4.14
N HIS A 141 1.89 -7.50 -4.79
CA HIS A 141 0.58 -7.51 -4.14
C HIS A 141 0.38 -8.79 -3.31
N PRO A 142 -0.36 -8.79 -2.18
CA PRO A 142 -0.58 -9.97 -1.34
C PRO A 142 -1.19 -11.18 -2.06
N LEU A 143 -1.99 -10.95 -3.12
CA LEU A 143 -2.53 -12.00 -3.99
C LEU A 143 -1.56 -12.40 -5.11
N GLY A 144 -0.36 -11.84 -5.21
CA GLY A 144 0.69 -12.37 -6.05
C GLY A 144 0.99 -13.83 -5.69
N ASN A 145 1.64 -14.57 -6.59
CA ASN A 145 2.02 -15.97 -6.31
C ASN A 145 3.08 -16.03 -5.18
N LEU A 146 2.61 -15.95 -3.93
CA LEU A 146 3.42 -15.87 -2.71
C LEU A 146 3.18 -17.09 -1.83
N SER A 147 4.21 -17.56 -1.11
CA SER A 147 4.04 -18.57 -0.05
C SER A 147 3.09 -18.07 1.03
N LYS A 148 2.41 -19.01 1.71
CA LYS A 148 1.52 -18.69 2.84
C LYS A 148 2.30 -18.30 4.09
N ASP A 149 3.50 -18.86 4.25
CA ASP A 149 4.36 -18.72 5.43
C ASP A 149 5.51 -17.74 5.16
N LEU A 150 5.33 -16.85 4.18
CA LEU A 150 6.34 -15.89 3.79
C LEU A 150 6.56 -14.85 4.89
N ASN A 151 7.82 -14.72 5.33
CA ASN A 151 8.25 -13.62 6.17
C ASN A 151 8.63 -12.41 5.32
N PRO A 152 8.29 -11.19 5.75
CA PRO A 152 8.59 -10.00 4.97
C PRO A 152 10.07 -9.63 5.07
N TYR A 153 10.57 -9.03 4.01
CA TYR A 153 11.92 -8.47 3.93
C TYR A 153 11.92 -6.99 4.25
N ARG A 154 12.91 -6.50 4.97
CA ARG A 154 13.10 -5.07 5.20
C ARG A 154 13.52 -4.38 3.89
N MET A 155 12.87 -3.26 3.57
CA MET A 155 13.30 -2.39 2.49
C MET A 155 14.59 -1.68 2.89
N ASN A 156 15.59 -1.73 2.01
CA ASN A 156 16.80 -0.94 2.16
C ASN A 156 16.67 0.30 1.28
N PRO A 157 16.70 1.53 1.84
CA PRO A 157 16.58 2.77 1.06
C PRO A 157 17.58 2.85 -0.09
N ASP A 158 18.80 2.34 0.09
CA ASP A 158 19.84 2.35 -0.95
C ASP A 158 19.51 1.46 -2.16
N ARG A 159 18.63 0.47 -2.01
CA ARG A 159 18.18 -0.45 -3.07
C ARG A 159 16.86 -0.06 -3.70
N PHE A 160 16.12 0.83 -3.07
CA PHE A 160 14.80 1.27 -3.53
C PHE A 160 14.85 2.77 -3.84
N PRO A 161 15.47 3.15 -4.98
CA PRO A 161 15.51 4.53 -5.41
C PRO A 161 14.08 5.06 -5.61
N THR A 162 13.84 6.28 -5.19
CA THR A 162 12.59 6.99 -5.39
C THR A 162 12.22 7.09 -6.87
N SER A 163 10.95 7.36 -7.18
CA SER A 163 10.53 7.56 -8.57
C SER A 163 11.30 8.68 -9.27
N THR A 164 11.79 9.67 -8.52
CA THR A 164 12.66 10.74 -9.01
C THR A 164 14.04 10.20 -9.39
N SER A 165 14.66 9.42 -8.51
CA SER A 165 15.97 8.81 -8.78
C SER A 165 15.91 7.72 -9.88
N LEU A 166 14.74 7.06 -10.05
CA LEU A 166 14.51 6.14 -11.16
C LEU A 166 14.47 6.85 -12.53
N ARG A 167 13.98 8.08 -12.59
CA ARG A 167 14.06 8.90 -13.82
C ARG A 167 15.51 9.22 -14.16
N GLU A 168 16.29 9.63 -13.18
CA GLU A 168 17.73 9.93 -13.35
C GLU A 168 18.52 8.65 -13.70
N TYR A 169 18.23 7.53 -13.05
CA TYR A 169 18.86 6.25 -13.34
C TYR A 169 18.59 5.79 -14.78
N LYS A 170 17.34 5.86 -15.27
CA LYS A 170 16.99 5.53 -16.66
C LYS A 170 17.62 6.46 -17.68
N LEU A 171 17.79 7.73 -17.34
CA LEU A 171 18.51 8.69 -18.22
C LEU A 171 20.00 8.39 -18.32
N ASN A 172 20.60 7.82 -17.26
CA ASN A 172 22.02 7.49 -17.22
C ASN A 172 22.35 6.09 -17.79
N THR A 173 21.38 5.16 -17.83
CA THR A 173 21.59 3.80 -18.39
C THR A 173 21.28 3.70 -19.88
N ASN A 174 20.72 4.73 -20.51
CA ASN A 174 20.47 4.81 -21.97
C ASN A 174 21.55 5.67 -22.72
N LYS A 175 22.70 5.85 -22.12
CA LYS A 175 23.93 6.33 -22.77
C LYS A 175 24.89 5.17 -22.88
#